data_4f0b33dc821f96ba35c9ddfffb2ff31a
#
_entry.id   4f0b33dc821f96ba35c9ddfffb2ff31a
#
_cell.length_a   1.000
_cell.length_b   1.000
_cell.length_c   1.000
_cell.angle_alpha   90.00
_cell.angle_beta   90.00
_cell.angle_gamma   90.00
#
_symmetry.space_group_name_H-M   'P 1'
#
loop_
_entity.id
_entity.type
_entity.pdbx_description
1 polymer ?
#
loop_
_entity_poly.entity_id
_entity_poly.type
_entity_poly.pdbx_seq_one_letter_code
_entity_poly.pdbx_strand_id
1 'polypeptide(L)'
;MTGHAFQCLLRDADIRLAFRAVSAVLAPGGQFVFETRNPACAPWQNWVPERSEIALVAPDGVSVRLWHQLVERQGDYVTFDQYHAFADRTAPVISRSCLRFCTLAQIETFATTAGLRVVRAVGNWQGAALTGIEREIIVHLQRV
;
A
#
# COMPACT_ATOMS: atom_id res chain seq x y z
N MET A 1 2.69 9.71 -4.55
CA MET A 1 3.34 8.60 -3.78
C MET A 1 2.83 7.30 -4.36
N THR A 2 3.72 6.41 -4.80
CA THR A 2 3.38 5.17 -5.51
C THR A 2 3.99 3.96 -4.80
N GLY A 3 3.74 2.73 -5.32
CA GLY A 3 4.26 1.49 -4.74
C GLY A 3 3.66 1.14 -3.39
N HIS A 4 2.45 1.60 -3.11
CA HIS A 4 1.74 1.40 -1.84
C HIS A 4 2.49 1.91 -0.60
N ALA A 5 3.41 2.87 -0.78
CA ALA A 5 4.24 3.41 0.30
C ALA A 5 3.40 4.03 1.44
N PHE A 6 2.19 4.52 1.15
CA PHE A 6 1.26 5.00 2.16
C PHE A 6 0.99 3.96 3.25
N GLN A 7 0.92 2.68 2.90
CA GLN A 7 0.65 1.58 3.84
C GLN A 7 1.78 1.33 4.85
N CYS A 8 2.98 1.89 4.62
CA CYS A 8 4.10 1.84 5.55
C CYS A 8 3.95 2.83 6.71
N LEU A 9 3.03 3.78 6.62
CA LEU A 9 2.70 4.71 7.69
C LEU A 9 1.78 4.02 8.70
N LEU A 10 2.36 3.37 9.68
CA LEU A 10 1.61 2.50 10.60
C LEU A 10 0.84 3.30 11.65
N ARG A 11 1.41 4.37 12.21
CA ARG A 11 0.78 5.12 13.29
C ARG A 11 -0.03 6.30 12.74
N ASP A 12 -1.12 6.63 13.41
CA ASP A 12 -1.91 7.84 13.11
C ASP A 12 -1.06 9.10 13.07
N ALA A 13 -0.10 9.20 13.99
CA ALA A 13 0.81 10.33 14.05
C ALA A 13 1.66 10.47 12.78
N ASP A 14 2.12 9.37 12.21
CA ASP A 14 2.95 9.36 11.01
C ASP A 14 2.13 9.79 9.79
N ILE A 15 0.88 9.30 9.66
CA ILE A 15 -0.03 9.71 8.58
C ILE A 15 -0.34 11.21 8.68
N ARG A 16 -0.68 11.69 9.88
CA ARG A 16 -0.94 13.13 10.11
C ARG A 16 0.28 14.00 9.83
N LEU A 17 1.47 13.55 10.23
CA LEU A 17 2.71 14.27 9.95
C LEU A 17 2.99 14.34 8.45
N ALA A 18 2.88 13.22 7.74
CA ALA A 18 3.05 13.16 6.30
C ALA A 18 2.07 14.10 5.58
N PHE A 19 0.78 14.06 5.95
CA PHE A 19 -0.23 14.92 5.32
C PHE A 19 -0.04 16.41 5.65
N ARG A 20 0.39 16.75 6.86
CA ARG A 20 0.75 18.13 7.20
C ARG A 20 1.95 18.63 6.40
N ALA A 21 2.98 17.79 6.23
CA ALA A 21 4.14 18.13 5.41
C ALA A 21 3.74 18.37 3.95
N VAL A 22 2.88 17.51 3.41
CA VAL A 22 2.32 17.69 2.06
C VAL A 22 1.52 18.97 1.97
N SER A 23 0.61 19.25 2.91
CA SER A 23 -0.21 20.46 2.95
C SER A 23 0.64 21.73 2.96
N ALA A 24 1.76 21.70 3.68
CA ALA A 24 2.65 22.86 3.81
C ALA A 24 3.37 23.22 2.50
N VAL A 25 3.62 22.25 1.62
CA VAL A 25 4.40 22.46 0.38
C VAL A 25 3.55 22.50 -0.89
N LEU A 26 2.27 22.10 -0.81
CA LEU A 26 1.38 22.16 -1.95
C LEU A 26 1.13 23.63 -2.37
N ALA A 27 1.39 23.92 -3.65
CA ALA A 27 0.98 25.17 -4.27
C ALA A 27 -0.56 25.32 -4.28
N PRO A 28 -1.10 26.54 -4.38
CA PRO A 28 -2.53 26.74 -4.59
C PRO A 28 -3.04 25.95 -5.80
N GLY A 29 -4.08 25.14 -5.60
CA GLY A 29 -4.63 24.25 -6.63
C GLY A 29 -3.82 22.97 -6.89
N GLY A 30 -2.63 22.83 -6.29
CA GLY A 30 -1.81 21.63 -6.37
C GLY A 30 -2.48 20.41 -5.74
N GLN A 31 -2.15 19.24 -6.27
CA GLN A 31 -2.69 17.98 -5.77
C GLN A 31 -1.58 17.04 -5.30
N PHE A 32 -1.84 16.34 -4.22
CA PHE A 32 -1.07 15.18 -3.81
C PHE A 32 -1.85 13.91 -4.15
N VAL A 33 -1.24 13.04 -4.95
CA VAL A 33 -1.85 11.80 -5.39
C VAL A 33 -1.06 10.62 -4.84
N PHE A 34 -1.77 9.65 -4.29
CA PHE A 34 -1.19 8.40 -3.83
C PHE A 34 -2.15 7.23 -4.02
N GLU A 35 -1.58 6.04 -3.99
CA GLU A 35 -2.34 4.79 -4.05
C GLU A 35 -2.22 4.01 -2.75
N THR A 36 -3.24 3.25 -2.45
CA THR A 36 -3.27 2.26 -1.38
C THR A 36 -4.12 1.07 -1.80
N ARG A 37 -3.82 -0.12 -1.28
CA ARG A 37 -4.68 -1.29 -1.52
C ARG A 37 -6.01 -1.11 -0.82
N ASN A 38 -7.07 -1.52 -1.49
CA ASN A 38 -8.42 -1.46 -0.95
C ASN A 38 -8.62 -2.59 0.10
N PRO A 39 -8.86 -2.26 1.38
CA PRO A 39 -9.10 -3.27 2.40
C PRO A 39 -10.36 -4.10 2.16
N ALA A 40 -11.37 -3.58 1.43
CA ALA A 40 -12.59 -4.31 1.11
C ALA A 40 -12.33 -5.56 0.26
N CYS A 41 -11.26 -5.56 -0.55
CA CYS A 41 -10.84 -6.70 -1.36
C CYS A 41 -10.05 -7.75 -0.59
N ALA A 42 -9.70 -7.49 0.67
CA ALA A 42 -8.92 -8.38 1.54
C ALA A 42 -7.72 -9.03 0.82
N PRO A 43 -6.80 -8.25 0.19
CA PRO A 43 -5.75 -8.78 -0.69
C PRO A 43 -4.78 -9.72 0.04
N TRP A 44 -4.65 -9.60 1.35
CA TRP A 44 -3.84 -10.48 2.20
C TRP A 44 -4.30 -11.96 2.19
N GLN A 45 -5.55 -12.25 1.78
CA GLN A 45 -6.03 -13.63 1.62
C GLN A 45 -5.30 -14.38 0.50
N ASN A 46 -4.65 -13.67 -0.41
CA ASN A 46 -3.83 -14.23 -1.47
C ASN A 46 -2.34 -14.30 -1.09
N TRP A 47 -1.96 -13.85 0.12
CA TRP A 47 -0.58 -13.92 0.59
C TRP A 47 -0.31 -15.27 1.26
N VAL A 48 -0.40 -16.30 0.43
CA VAL A 48 -0.06 -17.70 0.72
C VAL A 48 0.83 -18.20 -0.41
N PRO A 49 1.74 -19.15 -0.17
CA PRO A 49 2.69 -19.60 -1.19
C PRO A 49 1.99 -20.02 -2.49
N GLU A 50 0.90 -20.77 -2.40
CA GLU A 50 0.18 -21.34 -3.54
C GLU A 50 -0.43 -20.31 -4.49
N ARG A 51 -0.63 -19.07 -4.03
CA ARG A 51 -1.27 -17.99 -4.80
C ARG A 51 -0.34 -16.84 -5.11
N SER A 52 0.75 -16.71 -4.36
CA SER A 52 1.67 -15.57 -4.45
C SER A 52 3.04 -15.93 -5.01
N GLU A 53 3.33 -17.22 -5.23
CA GLU A 53 4.61 -17.62 -5.77
C GLU A 53 4.78 -17.14 -7.22
N ILE A 54 5.91 -16.49 -7.47
CA ILE A 54 6.40 -16.14 -8.79
C ILE A 54 7.84 -16.62 -8.95
N ALA A 55 8.20 -17.03 -10.17
CA ALA A 55 9.56 -17.36 -10.53
C ALA A 55 10.12 -16.32 -11.50
N LEU A 56 11.37 -15.91 -11.26
CA LEU A 56 12.09 -14.98 -12.14
C LEU A 56 13.56 -15.37 -12.22
N VAL A 57 14.25 -14.80 -13.17
CA VAL A 57 15.69 -14.94 -13.31
C VAL A 57 16.31 -13.57 -13.04
N ALA A 58 17.24 -13.50 -12.08
CA ALA A 58 17.97 -12.29 -11.77
C ALA A 58 18.95 -11.93 -12.92
N PRO A 59 19.43 -10.67 -13.00
CA PRO A 59 20.32 -10.23 -14.07
C PRO A 59 21.61 -11.03 -14.22
N ASP A 60 22.07 -11.64 -13.14
CA ASP A 60 23.24 -12.53 -13.09
C ASP A 60 22.96 -13.99 -13.51
N GLY A 61 21.70 -14.27 -13.92
CA GLY A 61 21.29 -15.60 -14.36
C GLY A 61 20.80 -16.53 -13.24
N VAL A 62 20.81 -16.09 -11.98
CA VAL A 62 20.33 -16.90 -10.85
C VAL A 62 18.79 -16.94 -10.86
N SER A 63 18.22 -18.16 -10.82
CA SER A 63 16.77 -18.34 -10.66
C SER A 63 16.34 -18.00 -9.25
N VAL A 64 15.25 -17.25 -9.10
CA VAL A 64 14.69 -16.82 -7.82
C VAL A 64 13.21 -17.13 -7.80
N ARG A 65 12.73 -17.75 -6.71
CA ARG A 65 11.30 -17.87 -6.40
C ARG A 65 10.95 -16.92 -5.27
N LEU A 66 9.86 -16.19 -5.44
CA LEU A 66 9.35 -15.22 -4.48
C LEU A 66 7.93 -15.61 -4.09
N TRP A 67 7.61 -15.60 -2.81
CA TRP A 67 6.24 -15.75 -2.34
C TRP A 67 6.01 -14.98 -1.05
N HIS A 68 4.73 -14.77 -0.73
CA HIS A 68 4.30 -14.16 0.51
C HIS A 68 3.63 -15.19 1.42
N GLN A 69 3.74 -14.97 2.71
CA GLN A 69 3.03 -15.74 3.71
C GLN A 69 2.44 -14.78 4.75
N LEU A 70 1.12 -14.79 4.87
CA LEU A 70 0.42 -14.05 5.91
C LEU A 70 0.86 -14.61 7.29
N VAL A 71 1.30 -13.72 8.17
CA VAL A 71 1.67 -14.06 9.56
C VAL A 71 0.52 -13.73 10.50
N GLU A 72 -0.01 -12.51 10.40
CA GLU A 72 -1.05 -12.04 11.32
C GLU A 72 -1.86 -10.91 10.69
N ARG A 73 -3.13 -10.82 11.08
CA ARG A 73 -3.95 -9.65 10.85
C ARG A 73 -4.57 -9.18 12.17
N GLN A 74 -4.36 -7.91 12.52
CA GLN A 74 -4.95 -7.28 13.70
C GLN A 74 -5.58 -5.93 13.30
N GLY A 75 -6.91 -5.90 13.20
CA GLY A 75 -7.63 -4.71 12.73
C GLY A 75 -7.20 -4.31 11.31
N ASP A 76 -6.69 -3.08 11.19
CA ASP A 76 -6.19 -2.52 9.93
C ASP A 76 -4.75 -2.96 9.59
N TYR A 77 -4.07 -3.68 10.49
CA TYR A 77 -2.67 -4.07 10.32
C TYR A 77 -2.56 -5.50 9.82
N VAL A 78 -1.70 -5.69 8.84
CA VAL A 78 -1.40 -7.00 8.25
C VAL A 78 0.10 -7.21 8.24
N THR A 79 0.55 -8.23 8.96
CA THR A 79 1.96 -8.66 8.99
C THR A 79 2.13 -9.87 8.10
N PHE A 80 3.15 -9.86 7.26
CA PHE A 80 3.47 -10.95 6.36
C PHE A 80 4.97 -11.11 6.18
N ASP A 81 5.37 -12.32 5.83
CA ASP A 81 6.73 -12.66 5.42
C ASP A 81 6.79 -12.73 3.89
N GLN A 82 7.85 -12.17 3.33
CA GLN A 82 8.23 -12.32 1.94
C GLN A 82 9.49 -13.19 1.88
N TYR A 83 9.39 -14.27 1.13
CA TYR A 83 10.45 -15.26 0.93
C TYR A 83 11.11 -15.04 -0.43
N HIS A 84 12.45 -15.15 -0.45
CA HIS A 84 13.27 -15.10 -1.65
C HIS A 84 14.17 -16.35 -1.66
N ALA A 85 13.78 -17.33 -2.45
CA ALA A 85 14.57 -18.58 -2.59
C ALA A 85 15.43 -18.49 -3.85
N PHE A 86 16.73 -18.34 -3.66
CA PHE A 86 17.72 -18.30 -4.71
C PHE A 86 18.20 -19.71 -5.02
N ALA A 87 18.38 -20.06 -6.31
CA ALA A 87 18.80 -21.40 -6.73
C ALA A 87 20.21 -21.78 -6.25
N ASP A 88 21.06 -20.81 -5.97
CA ASP A 88 22.43 -20.98 -5.47
C ASP A 88 22.51 -21.00 -3.94
N ARG A 89 21.38 -20.97 -3.22
CA ARG A 89 21.33 -20.96 -1.75
C ARG A 89 20.48 -22.09 -1.22
N THR A 90 20.86 -22.61 -0.06
CA THR A 90 20.16 -23.72 0.62
C THR A 90 18.91 -23.28 1.39
N ALA A 91 18.86 -22.01 1.80
CA ALA A 91 17.74 -21.45 2.55
C ALA A 91 17.26 -20.13 1.94
N PRO A 92 15.95 -19.85 1.98
CA PRO A 92 15.43 -18.58 1.51
C PRO A 92 15.83 -17.43 2.43
N VAL A 93 15.97 -16.25 1.84
CA VAL A 93 16.03 -14.99 2.59
C VAL A 93 14.58 -14.59 2.90
N ILE A 94 14.33 -14.23 4.16
CA ILE A 94 12.99 -13.87 4.64
C ILE A 94 13.02 -12.43 5.11
N SER A 95 12.06 -11.62 4.63
CA SER A 95 11.82 -10.29 5.15
C SER A 95 10.40 -10.18 5.71
N ARG A 96 10.26 -9.69 6.94
CA ARG A 96 8.98 -9.46 7.58
C ARG A 96 8.57 -8.01 7.43
N SER A 97 7.32 -7.78 7.03
CA SER A 97 6.73 -6.44 6.87
C SER A 97 5.37 -6.38 7.54
N CYS A 98 5.04 -5.19 8.04
CA CYS A 98 3.69 -4.85 8.48
C CYS A 98 3.18 -3.69 7.63
N LEU A 99 1.95 -3.81 7.14
CA LEU A 99 1.27 -2.77 6.37
C LEU A 99 -0.04 -2.40 7.05
N ARG A 100 -0.41 -1.12 6.94
CA ARG A 100 -1.70 -0.62 7.39
C ARG A 100 -2.65 -0.43 6.21
N PHE A 101 -3.85 -0.97 6.35
CA PHE A 101 -4.91 -0.91 5.35
C PHE A 101 -5.98 0.09 5.80
N CYS A 102 -5.84 1.35 5.38
CA CYS A 102 -6.83 2.37 5.68
C CYS A 102 -7.99 2.33 4.67
N THR A 103 -9.21 2.47 5.17
CA THR A 103 -10.39 2.76 4.33
C THR A 103 -10.33 4.19 3.80
N LEU A 104 -11.08 4.49 2.74
CA LEU A 104 -11.19 5.86 2.22
C LEU A 104 -11.68 6.83 3.30
N ALA A 105 -12.65 6.44 4.12
CA ALA A 105 -13.18 7.28 5.22
C ALA A 105 -12.11 7.61 6.28
N GLN A 106 -11.24 6.67 6.62
CA GLN A 106 -10.11 6.95 7.52
C GLN A 106 -9.12 7.94 6.88
N ILE A 107 -8.83 7.76 5.58
CA ILE A 107 -7.95 8.67 4.83
C ILE A 107 -8.54 10.08 4.79
N GLU A 108 -9.84 10.23 4.52
CA GLU A 108 -10.55 11.51 4.56
C GLU A 108 -10.44 12.19 5.92
N THR A 109 -10.59 11.42 7.01
CA THR A 109 -10.44 11.93 8.38
C THR A 109 -9.03 12.45 8.62
N PHE A 110 -7.99 11.72 8.22
CA PHE A 110 -6.59 12.18 8.35
C PHE A 110 -6.32 13.41 7.49
N ALA A 111 -6.82 13.43 6.25
CA ALA A 111 -6.64 14.56 5.33
C ALA A 111 -7.24 15.84 5.90
N THR A 112 -8.49 15.78 6.37
CA THR A 112 -9.19 16.93 6.95
C THR A 112 -8.43 17.53 8.14
N THR A 113 -7.90 16.67 9.03
CA THR A 113 -7.11 17.15 10.19
C THR A 113 -5.78 17.79 9.81
N ALA A 114 -5.32 17.62 8.56
CA ALA A 114 -4.09 18.22 8.03
C ALA A 114 -4.35 19.40 7.08
N GLY A 115 -5.60 19.90 6.97
CA GLY A 115 -5.97 20.98 6.07
C GLY A 115 -5.97 20.54 4.59
N LEU A 116 -6.23 19.25 4.34
CA LEU A 116 -6.40 18.67 3.01
C LEU A 116 -7.83 18.16 2.86
N ARG A 117 -8.29 18.08 1.62
CA ARG A 117 -9.57 17.41 1.27
C ARG A 117 -9.35 16.41 0.16
N VAL A 118 -10.11 15.33 0.16
CA VAL A 118 -10.20 14.41 -0.97
C VAL A 118 -11.03 15.08 -2.06
N VAL A 119 -10.43 15.33 -3.20
CA VAL A 119 -11.12 15.90 -4.36
C VAL A 119 -11.52 14.83 -5.36
N ARG A 120 -10.86 13.68 -5.32
CA ARG A 120 -11.17 12.53 -6.17
C ARG A 120 -10.63 11.25 -5.54
N ALA A 121 -11.40 10.16 -5.66
CA ALA A 121 -10.94 8.80 -5.38
C ALA A 121 -11.37 7.90 -6.52
N VAL A 122 -10.44 7.10 -7.05
CA VAL A 122 -10.68 6.20 -8.19
C VAL A 122 -10.07 4.82 -7.93
N GLY A 123 -10.55 3.81 -8.65
CA GLY A 123 -10.17 2.41 -8.46
C GLY A 123 -8.93 1.97 -9.24
N ASN A 124 -8.43 2.80 -10.16
CA ASN A 124 -7.20 2.55 -10.91
C ASN A 124 -6.64 3.84 -11.53
N TRP A 125 -5.44 3.76 -12.09
CA TRP A 125 -4.76 4.90 -12.71
C TRP A 125 -5.41 5.39 -14.02
N GLN A 126 -6.34 4.60 -14.59
CA GLN A 126 -7.16 5.00 -15.74
C GLN A 126 -8.41 5.79 -15.32
N GLY A 127 -8.64 5.95 -14.01
CA GLY A 127 -9.72 6.75 -13.47
C GLY A 127 -11.05 6.03 -13.34
N ALA A 128 -11.07 4.71 -13.30
CA ALA A 128 -12.28 3.93 -13.06
C ALA A 128 -12.96 4.33 -11.75
N ALA A 129 -14.29 4.34 -11.74
CA ALA A 129 -15.06 4.64 -10.53
C ALA A 129 -14.70 3.67 -9.41
N LEU A 130 -14.67 4.18 -8.18
CA LEU A 130 -14.48 3.35 -6.99
C LEU A 130 -15.85 2.81 -6.53
N THR A 131 -16.12 1.55 -6.85
CA THR A 131 -17.39 0.86 -6.54
C THR A 131 -17.28 -0.05 -5.31
N GLY A 132 -16.06 -0.23 -4.77
CA GLY A 132 -15.79 -1.06 -3.59
C GLY A 132 -15.17 -2.42 -3.90
N ILE A 133 -15.06 -2.79 -5.19
CA ILE A 133 -14.45 -4.05 -5.62
C ILE A 133 -13.08 -3.86 -6.30
N GLU A 134 -12.66 -2.64 -6.50
CA GLU A 134 -11.37 -2.32 -7.08
C GLU A 134 -10.26 -2.64 -6.09
N ARG A 135 -9.17 -3.23 -6.59
CA ARG A 135 -8.02 -3.65 -5.76
C ARG A 135 -7.27 -2.47 -5.13
N GLU A 136 -7.34 -1.31 -5.80
CA GLU A 136 -6.63 -0.10 -5.41
C GLU A 136 -7.61 1.02 -5.09
N ILE A 137 -7.18 1.92 -4.24
CA ILE A 137 -7.79 3.23 -4.04
C ILE A 137 -6.72 4.26 -4.39
N ILE A 138 -6.94 5.04 -5.44
CA ILE A 138 -6.08 6.16 -5.82
C ILE A 138 -6.75 7.44 -5.36
N VAL A 139 -6.10 8.12 -4.44
CA VAL A 139 -6.64 9.27 -3.74
C VAL A 139 -5.95 10.54 -4.21
N HIS A 140 -6.75 11.53 -4.57
CA HIS A 140 -6.29 12.88 -4.90
C HIS A 140 -6.66 13.81 -3.75
N LEU A 141 -5.66 14.35 -3.09
CA LEU A 141 -5.80 15.35 -2.04
C LEU A 141 -5.44 16.73 -2.57
N GLN A 142 -6.17 17.73 -2.12
CA GLN A 142 -5.91 19.14 -2.40
C GLN A 142 -5.95 19.92 -1.09
N ARG A 143 -5.13 20.97 -1.01
CA ARG A 143 -5.16 21.90 0.12
C ARG A 143 -6.49 22.67 0.15
N VAL A 144 -7.06 22.80 1.35
CA VAL A 144 -8.27 23.60 1.63
C VAL A 144 -7.91 25.07 1.67
#